data_5fd4853835459c69835f4351c650839b
#
_entry.id   5fd4853835459c69835f4351c650839b
#
_cell.length_a   1.000
_cell.length_b   1.000
_cell.length_c   1.000
_cell.angle_alpha   90.00
_cell.angle_beta   90.00
_cell.angle_gamma   90.00
#
_symmetry.space_group_name_H-M   'P 1'
#
loop_
_entity.id
_entity.type
_entity.pdbx_description
1 polymer ?
#
loop_
_entity_poly.entity_id
_entity_poly.type
_entity_poly.pdbx_seq_one_letter_code
_entity_poly.pdbx_strand_id
1 'polypeptide(L)'
;MTTALRFLIVDDFSTMRRIVRNLLKESGFSDADEAEDGVAALNKLRNSKFDFVVTDINMPNMNGFQLLAEIKKDEKLKHLPVLMVTAEARKEDIVAAAQGGAAGYIVKPFTKATLEEKVTLILKKMGL
;
A
#
# COMPACT_ATOMS: atom_id res chain seq x y z
N MET A 1 -21.28 9.37 -8.19
CA MET A 1 -21.09 9.50 -6.74
C MET A 1 -19.85 8.75 -6.31
N THR A 2 -18.94 9.41 -5.65
CA THR A 2 -17.70 8.79 -5.18
C THR A 2 -17.93 8.13 -3.84
N THR A 3 -17.70 6.82 -3.78
CA THR A 3 -17.66 6.11 -2.51
C THR A 3 -16.31 6.39 -1.86
N ALA A 4 -16.28 6.66 -0.57
CA ALA A 4 -15.04 6.85 0.15
C ALA A 4 -14.22 5.57 0.10
N LEU A 5 -13.00 5.68 -0.39
CA LEU A 5 -12.06 4.55 -0.47
C LEU A 5 -11.30 4.44 0.84
N ARG A 6 -11.14 3.23 1.33
CA ARG A 6 -10.44 2.98 2.58
C ARG A 6 -9.06 2.41 2.33
N PHE A 7 -8.05 3.09 2.85
CA PHE A 7 -6.63 2.75 2.66
C PHE A 7 -6.06 2.10 3.91
N LEU A 8 -5.19 1.12 3.73
CA LEU A 8 -4.37 0.59 4.81
C LEU A 8 -2.92 0.98 4.55
N ILE A 9 -2.32 1.67 5.51
CA ILE A 9 -0.93 2.13 5.42
C ILE A 9 -0.09 1.24 6.32
N VAL A 10 0.88 0.54 5.75
CA VAL A 10 1.71 -0.43 6.46
C VAL A 10 3.17 0.02 6.45
N ASP A 11 3.71 0.26 7.62
CA ASP A 11 5.10 0.68 7.81
C ASP A 11 5.44 0.48 9.28
N ASP A 12 6.64 0.00 9.60
CA ASP A 12 7.05 -0.18 10.99
C ASP A 12 7.41 1.14 11.68
N PHE A 13 7.50 2.22 10.92
CA PHE A 13 7.86 3.54 11.42
C PHE A 13 6.61 4.43 11.52
N SER A 14 6.19 4.74 12.76
CA SER A 14 4.94 5.48 12.99
C SER A 14 4.93 6.87 12.35
N THR A 15 6.08 7.55 12.32
CA THR A 15 6.19 8.87 11.70
C THR A 15 5.89 8.78 10.20
N MET A 16 6.40 7.74 9.54
CA MET A 16 6.16 7.55 8.11
C MET A 16 4.70 7.24 7.83
N ARG A 17 4.05 6.43 8.66
CA ARG A 17 2.62 6.16 8.51
C ARG A 17 1.81 7.45 8.59
N ARG A 18 2.17 8.32 9.54
CA ARG A 18 1.49 9.61 9.70
C ARG A 18 1.68 10.50 8.47
N ILE A 19 2.90 10.54 7.93
CA ILE A 19 3.21 11.33 6.74
C ILE A 19 2.36 10.85 5.56
N VAL A 20 2.33 9.55 5.30
CA VAL A 20 1.55 8.99 4.20
C VAL A 20 0.07 9.26 4.39
N ARG A 21 -0.43 9.06 5.61
CA ARG A 21 -1.84 9.32 5.94
C ARG A 21 -2.22 10.78 5.66
N ASN A 22 -1.37 11.71 6.08
CA ASN A 22 -1.62 13.14 5.84
C ASN A 22 -1.59 13.50 4.37
N LEU A 23 -0.65 12.93 3.61
CA LEU A 23 -0.57 13.17 2.18
C LEU A 23 -1.79 12.64 1.44
N LEU A 24 -2.28 11.46 1.83
CA LEU A 24 -3.51 10.90 1.26
C LEU A 24 -4.70 11.78 1.58
N LYS A 25 -4.79 12.26 2.82
CA LYS A 25 -5.87 13.15 3.25
C LYS A 25 -5.88 14.44 2.43
N GLU A 26 -4.71 15.03 2.20
CA GLU A 26 -4.57 16.22 1.38
C GLU A 26 -4.95 15.99 -0.08
N SER A 27 -4.88 14.74 -0.53
CA SER A 27 -5.26 14.35 -1.89
C SER A 27 -6.73 13.92 -2.00
N GLY A 28 -7.48 14.04 -0.92
CA GLY A 28 -8.90 13.71 -0.91
C GLY A 28 -9.22 12.32 -0.39
N PHE A 29 -8.24 11.57 0.10
CA PHE A 29 -8.42 10.21 0.65
C PHE A 29 -8.28 10.25 2.16
N SER A 30 -9.38 10.52 2.86
CA SER A 30 -9.36 10.75 4.31
C SER A 30 -9.60 9.49 5.15
N ASP A 31 -10.08 8.41 4.55
CA ASP A 31 -10.35 7.17 5.29
C ASP A 31 -9.15 6.23 5.17
N ALA A 32 -8.32 6.22 6.19
CA ALA A 32 -7.12 5.41 6.24
C ALA A 32 -6.89 4.84 7.63
N ASP A 33 -6.43 3.59 7.69
CA ASP A 33 -6.00 2.94 8.91
C ASP A 33 -4.52 2.57 8.76
N GLU A 34 -3.88 2.16 9.83
CA GLU A 34 -2.44 1.89 9.89
C GLU A 34 -2.15 0.53 10.46
N ALA A 35 -1.03 -0.05 10.03
CA ALA A 35 -0.50 -1.29 10.59
C ALA A 35 1.02 -1.19 10.67
N GLU A 36 1.63 -1.80 11.69
CA GLU A 36 3.06 -1.68 11.95
C GLU A 36 3.91 -2.73 11.22
N ASP A 37 3.32 -3.79 10.72
CA ASP A 37 4.02 -4.83 9.96
C ASP A 37 3.02 -5.63 9.12
N GLY A 38 3.54 -6.60 8.37
CA GLY A 38 2.71 -7.41 7.50
C GLY A 38 1.72 -8.30 8.25
N VAL A 39 2.08 -8.78 9.43
CA VAL A 39 1.18 -9.62 10.23
C VAL A 39 -0.03 -8.82 10.70
N ALA A 40 0.22 -7.65 11.28
CA ALA A 40 -0.86 -6.75 11.72
C ALA A 40 -1.72 -6.31 10.54
N ALA A 41 -1.09 -6.01 9.39
CA ALA A 41 -1.81 -5.62 8.18
C ALA A 41 -2.74 -6.73 7.71
N LEU A 42 -2.24 -7.96 7.65
CA LEU A 42 -3.02 -9.10 7.17
C LEU A 42 -4.22 -9.36 8.07
N ASN A 43 -4.03 -9.26 9.39
CA ASN A 43 -5.13 -9.38 10.33
C ASN A 43 -6.21 -8.33 10.10
N LYS A 44 -5.82 -7.08 9.89
CA LYS A 44 -6.80 -6.02 9.60
C LYS A 44 -7.52 -6.24 8.29
N LEU A 45 -6.81 -6.66 7.26
CA LEU A 45 -7.38 -6.93 5.94
C LEU A 45 -8.41 -8.06 5.98
N ARG A 46 -8.19 -9.06 6.84
CA ARG A 46 -9.11 -10.19 6.99
C ARG A 46 -10.33 -9.86 7.84
N ASN A 47 -10.24 -8.86 8.69
CA ASN A 47 -11.31 -8.51 9.63
C ASN A 47 -12.09 -7.26 9.26
N SER A 48 -11.64 -6.49 8.28
CA SER A 48 -12.29 -5.26 7.84
C SER A 48 -12.13 -5.09 6.35
N LYS A 49 -13.01 -4.31 5.75
CA LYS A 49 -12.95 -4.04 4.32
C LYS A 49 -12.00 -2.88 4.04
N PHE A 50 -11.09 -3.09 3.10
CA PHE A 50 -10.18 -2.06 2.58
C PHE A 50 -10.24 -2.06 1.06
N ASP A 51 -9.82 -0.94 0.46
CA ASP A 51 -9.84 -0.78 -1.00
C ASP A 51 -8.45 -0.64 -1.60
N PHE A 52 -7.45 -0.33 -0.78
CA PHE A 52 -6.10 -0.04 -1.26
C PHE A 52 -5.09 -0.26 -0.15
N VAL A 53 -3.94 -0.85 -0.47
CA VAL A 53 -2.85 -1.08 0.49
C VAL A 53 -1.61 -0.33 0.04
N VAL A 54 -1.05 0.47 0.95
CA VAL A 54 0.25 1.14 0.76
C VAL A 54 1.20 0.54 1.78
N THR A 55 2.20 -0.19 1.35
CA THR A 55 3.08 -0.92 2.27
C THR A 55 4.56 -0.67 2.00
N ASP A 56 5.32 -0.48 3.09
CA ASP A 56 6.76 -0.51 3.03
C ASP A 56 7.23 -1.94 2.72
N ILE A 57 8.43 -2.07 2.21
CA ILE A 57 9.02 -3.38 1.92
C ILE A 57 9.72 -3.95 3.15
N ASN A 58 10.58 -3.16 3.79
CA ASN A 58 11.40 -3.63 4.92
C ASN A 58 10.69 -3.44 6.25
N MET A 59 10.13 -4.52 6.77
CA MET A 59 9.42 -4.52 8.06
C MET A 59 9.74 -5.80 8.82
N PRO A 60 9.70 -5.78 10.17
CA PRO A 60 9.89 -6.99 10.95
C PRO A 60 8.69 -7.94 10.81
N ASN A 61 8.86 -9.17 11.25
CA ASN A 61 7.84 -10.22 11.30
C ASN A 61 7.35 -10.68 9.93
N MET A 62 6.83 -9.78 9.12
CA MET A 62 6.41 -10.05 7.75
C MET A 62 6.71 -8.79 6.93
N ASN A 63 7.57 -8.91 5.93
CA ASN A 63 7.93 -7.79 5.05
C ASN A 63 6.88 -7.55 3.97
N GLY A 64 7.07 -6.49 3.18
CA GLY A 64 6.11 -6.11 2.14
C GLY A 64 5.93 -7.16 1.05
N PHE A 65 6.98 -7.86 0.67
CA PHE A 65 6.87 -8.92 -0.34
C PHE A 65 6.09 -10.12 0.19
N GLN A 66 6.31 -10.48 1.45
CA GLN A 66 5.57 -11.57 2.10
C GLN A 66 4.10 -11.20 2.25
N LEU A 67 3.83 -9.94 2.63
CA LEU A 67 2.46 -9.46 2.73
C LEU A 67 1.77 -9.51 1.37
N LEU A 68 2.45 -9.04 0.31
CA LEU A 68 1.91 -9.08 -1.04
C LEU A 68 1.55 -10.51 -1.45
N ALA A 69 2.45 -11.46 -1.17
CA ALA A 69 2.21 -12.87 -1.50
C ALA A 69 0.97 -13.41 -0.77
N GLU A 70 0.82 -13.08 0.51
CA GLU A 70 -0.34 -13.51 1.29
C GLU A 70 -1.64 -12.91 0.77
N ILE A 71 -1.61 -11.64 0.38
CA ILE A 71 -2.76 -10.96 -0.21
C ILE A 71 -3.16 -11.65 -1.52
N LYS A 72 -2.20 -11.96 -2.37
CA LYS A 72 -2.46 -12.57 -3.69
C LYS A 72 -2.94 -14.02 -3.59
N LYS A 73 -2.61 -14.73 -2.51
CA LYS A 73 -3.10 -16.09 -2.26
C LYS A 73 -4.50 -16.15 -1.67
N ASP A 74 -4.95 -15.05 -1.07
CA ASP A 74 -6.25 -15.02 -0.39
C ASP A 74 -7.34 -14.63 -1.38
N GLU A 75 -8.31 -15.52 -1.56
CA GLU A 75 -9.42 -15.30 -2.52
C GLU A 75 -10.21 -14.02 -2.24
N LYS A 76 -10.28 -13.61 -0.98
CA LYS A 76 -11.01 -12.40 -0.58
C LYS A 76 -10.18 -11.13 -0.73
N LEU A 77 -8.85 -11.25 -0.76
CA LEU A 77 -7.94 -10.09 -0.75
C LEU A 77 -7.19 -9.87 -2.07
N LYS A 78 -7.11 -10.90 -2.90
CA LYS A 78 -6.26 -10.85 -4.11
C LYS A 78 -6.60 -9.73 -5.09
N HIS A 79 -7.80 -9.17 -5.01
CA HIS A 79 -8.23 -8.06 -5.86
C HIS A 79 -7.69 -6.71 -5.40
N LEU A 80 -7.16 -6.62 -4.17
CA LEU A 80 -6.70 -5.36 -3.62
C LEU A 80 -5.43 -4.88 -4.34
N PRO A 81 -5.40 -3.61 -4.76
CA PRO A 81 -4.16 -3.04 -5.28
C PRO A 81 -3.18 -2.78 -4.14
N VAL A 82 -1.92 -3.11 -4.38
CA VAL A 82 -0.85 -2.90 -3.40
C VAL A 82 0.21 -2.00 -4.02
N LEU A 83 0.42 -0.84 -3.40
CA LEU A 83 1.49 0.09 -3.76
C LEU A 83 2.66 -0.15 -2.81
N MET A 84 3.79 -0.57 -3.35
CA MET A 84 5.00 -0.85 -2.57
C MET A 84 5.80 0.43 -2.39
N VAL A 85 6.28 0.65 -1.17
CA VAL A 85 7.11 1.82 -0.83
C VAL A 85 8.50 1.34 -0.45
N THR A 86 9.53 1.88 -1.08
CA THR A 86 10.91 1.46 -0.84
C THR A 86 11.83 2.65 -0.65
N ALA A 87 12.87 2.47 0.19
CA ALA A 87 13.90 3.48 0.37
C ALA A 87 14.93 3.45 -0.76
N GLU A 88 14.98 2.37 -1.52
CA GLU A 88 15.94 2.19 -2.60
C GLU A 88 15.27 1.64 -3.85
N ALA A 89 15.58 2.24 -5.00
CA ALA A 89 15.05 1.79 -6.29
C ALA A 89 15.94 0.68 -6.85
N ARG A 90 16.04 -0.45 -6.14
CA ARG A 90 16.80 -1.60 -6.63
C ARG A 90 16.03 -2.30 -7.73
N LYS A 91 16.72 -2.60 -8.82
CA LYS A 91 16.10 -3.28 -9.96
C LYS A 91 15.48 -4.61 -9.55
N GLU A 92 16.14 -5.37 -8.69
CA GLU A 92 15.64 -6.66 -8.19
C GLU A 92 14.32 -6.50 -7.44
N ASP A 93 14.21 -5.45 -6.63
CA ASP A 93 13.00 -5.19 -5.84
C ASP A 93 11.84 -4.76 -6.75
N ILE A 94 12.13 -3.96 -7.75
CA ILE A 94 11.12 -3.51 -8.71
C ILE A 94 10.58 -4.71 -9.50
N VAL A 95 11.48 -5.58 -9.96
CA VAL A 95 11.09 -6.79 -10.69
C VAL A 95 10.31 -7.73 -9.78
N ALA A 96 10.77 -7.94 -8.53
CA ALA A 96 10.08 -8.80 -7.58
C ALA A 96 8.68 -8.29 -7.27
N ALA A 97 8.51 -6.98 -7.11
CA ALA A 97 7.20 -6.38 -6.87
C ALA A 97 6.26 -6.63 -8.05
N ALA A 98 6.74 -6.40 -9.27
CA ALA A 98 5.95 -6.61 -10.48
C ALA A 98 5.56 -8.09 -10.63
N GLN A 99 6.51 -9.01 -10.43
CA GLN A 99 6.26 -10.45 -10.53
C GLN A 99 5.29 -10.93 -9.44
N GLY A 100 5.33 -10.30 -8.27
CA GLY A 100 4.42 -10.62 -7.17
C GLY A 100 3.02 -10.06 -7.34
N GLY A 101 2.79 -9.25 -8.36
CA GLY A 101 1.47 -8.69 -8.64
C GLY A 101 1.20 -7.36 -7.96
N ALA A 102 2.23 -6.62 -7.54
CA ALA A 102 2.06 -5.27 -7.01
C ALA A 102 1.49 -4.35 -8.10
N ALA A 103 0.61 -3.44 -7.70
CA ALA A 103 0.02 -2.48 -8.64
C ALA A 103 0.99 -1.37 -9.02
N GLY A 104 1.99 -1.11 -8.19
CA GLY A 104 3.01 -0.13 -8.45
C GLY A 104 4.02 -0.05 -7.32
N TYR A 105 5.00 0.83 -7.47
CA TYR A 105 5.97 1.11 -6.42
C TYR A 105 6.31 2.60 -6.41
N ILE A 106 6.81 3.07 -5.27
CA ILE A 106 7.22 4.47 -5.10
C ILE A 106 8.47 4.49 -4.20
N VAL A 107 9.40 5.39 -4.49
CA VAL A 107 10.69 5.48 -3.78
C VAL A 107 10.66 6.63 -2.78
N LYS A 108 11.11 6.38 -1.55
CA LYS A 108 11.27 7.42 -0.50
C LYS A 108 12.56 8.22 -0.73
N PRO A 109 12.57 9.52 -0.45
CA PRO A 109 11.43 10.34 -0.09
C PRO A 109 10.60 10.67 -1.34
N PHE A 110 9.30 10.85 -1.16
CA PHE A 110 8.42 11.22 -2.24
C PHE A 110 7.58 12.44 -1.86
N THR A 111 7.06 13.13 -2.87
CA THR A 111 6.20 14.30 -2.67
C THR A 111 4.73 13.88 -2.70
N LYS A 112 3.87 14.79 -2.25
CA LYS A 112 2.41 14.61 -2.36
C LYS A 112 2.02 14.34 -3.82
N ALA A 113 2.59 15.13 -4.74
CA ALA A 113 2.27 14.98 -6.17
C ALA A 113 2.61 13.58 -6.70
N THR A 114 3.75 13.03 -6.33
CA THR A 114 4.17 11.69 -6.75
C THR A 114 3.24 10.62 -6.18
N LEU A 115 2.93 10.71 -4.89
CA LEU A 115 2.02 9.76 -4.24
C LEU A 115 0.64 9.81 -4.87
N GLU A 116 0.09 11.01 -5.03
CA GLU A 116 -1.23 11.23 -5.63
C GLU A 116 -1.28 10.67 -7.04
N GLU A 117 -0.24 10.92 -7.85
CA GLU A 117 -0.16 10.42 -9.21
C GLU A 117 -0.19 8.89 -9.25
N LYS A 118 0.61 8.24 -8.40
CA LYS A 118 0.66 6.77 -8.35
C LYS A 118 -0.68 6.17 -7.93
N VAL A 119 -1.27 6.72 -6.89
CA VAL A 119 -2.57 6.24 -6.37
C VAL A 119 -3.65 6.43 -7.44
N THR A 120 -3.72 7.61 -8.02
CA THR A 120 -4.73 7.94 -9.04
C THR A 120 -4.61 7.03 -10.26
N LEU A 121 -3.39 6.79 -10.72
CA LEU A 121 -3.14 5.92 -11.87
C LEU A 121 -3.59 4.48 -11.58
N ILE A 122 -3.30 3.97 -10.39
CA ILE A 122 -3.71 2.63 -9.99
C ILE A 122 -5.23 2.52 -9.92
N LEU A 123 -5.88 3.50 -9.29
CA LEU A 123 -7.34 3.52 -9.18
C LEU A 123 -7.99 3.56 -10.56
N LYS A 124 -7.45 4.37 -11.46
CA LYS A 124 -7.97 4.48 -12.81
C LYS A 124 -7.90 3.15 -13.55
N LYS A 125 -6.79 2.42 -13.41
CA LYS A 125 -6.62 1.10 -14.03
C LYS A 125 -7.62 0.08 -13.49
N MET A 126 -8.11 0.28 -12.28
CA MET A 126 -9.11 -0.60 -11.65
C MET A 126 -10.53 -0.18 -11.94
N GLY A 127 -10.74 0.92 -12.66
CA GLY A 127 -12.08 1.42 -12.97
C GLY A 127 -12.72 2.22 -11.84
N LEU A 128 -11.89 2.71 -10.93
CA LEU A 128 -12.37 3.48 -9.78
C LEU A 128 -12.21 4.99 -9.94
#